data_41c5f3c12e1733aaea0bc3a2f9b17336
#
_entry.id   41c5f3c12e1733aaea0bc3a2f9b17336
#
_cell.length_a   1.000
_cell.length_b   1.000
_cell.length_c   1.000
_cell.angle_alpha   90.00
_cell.angle_beta   90.00
_cell.angle_gamma   90.00
#
_symmetry.space_group_name_H-M   'P 1'
#
loop_
_entity.id
_entity.type
_entity.pdbx_description
1 polymer ?
#
loop_
_entity_poly.entity_id
_entity_poly.type
_entity_poly.pdbx_seq_one_letter_code
_entity_poly.pdbx_strand_id
1 'polypeptide(L)'
;MRLPDDSQAGIRSALRRRRRTLGLTQEDAASLLGMSRVTYHRIEAGVRRIRFVEIAAICEAFNCHVGELVQDGQLASAYVHAAKAILGEAAPRSPQVGNPPILQQ
;
A
#
# COMPACT_ATOMS: atom_id res chain seq x y z
N MET A 1 14.08 1.55 6.55
CA MET A 1 14.19 1.35 5.12
C MET A 1 13.39 2.38 4.36
N ARG A 2 13.95 2.84 3.26
CA ARG A 2 13.30 3.91 2.49
C ARG A 2 13.00 3.43 1.08
N LEU A 3 11.81 3.69 0.61
CA LEU A 3 11.44 3.33 -0.76
C LEU A 3 12.17 4.25 -1.74
N PRO A 4 12.60 3.73 -2.89
CA PRO A 4 13.30 4.54 -3.87
C PRO A 4 12.43 5.68 -4.38
N ASP A 5 13.07 6.79 -4.72
CA ASP A 5 12.32 7.95 -5.17
C ASP A 5 11.56 7.69 -6.46
N ASP A 6 12.15 6.92 -7.36
CA ASP A 6 11.49 6.68 -8.64
C ASP A 6 10.30 5.75 -8.51
N SER A 7 10.10 5.08 -7.38
CA SER A 7 8.92 4.25 -7.20
C SER A 7 7.77 5.03 -6.57
N GLN A 8 8.02 6.19 -6.02
CA GLN A 8 6.99 6.95 -5.31
C GLN A 8 5.83 7.34 -6.22
N ALA A 9 6.13 7.78 -7.43
CA ALA A 9 5.08 8.19 -8.36
C ALA A 9 4.16 7.03 -8.71
N GLY A 10 4.74 5.86 -8.93
CA GLY A 10 3.95 4.67 -9.26
C GLY A 10 3.07 4.24 -8.10
N ILE A 11 3.63 4.24 -6.89
CA ILE A 11 2.87 3.87 -5.70
C ILE A 11 1.73 4.87 -5.48
N ARG A 12 2.01 6.15 -5.65
CA ARG A 12 1.00 7.19 -5.47
C ARG A 12 -0.14 7.04 -6.47
N SER A 13 0.19 6.75 -7.72
CA SER A 13 -0.82 6.54 -8.74
C SER A 13 -1.67 5.31 -8.45
N ALA A 14 -1.03 4.24 -8.01
CA ALA A 14 -1.76 3.01 -7.68
C ALA A 14 -2.67 3.23 -6.47
N LEU A 15 -2.20 3.99 -5.50
CA LEU A 15 -2.99 4.31 -4.32
C LEU A 15 -4.25 5.09 -4.72
N ARG A 16 -4.09 6.11 -5.56
CA ARG A 16 -5.21 6.90 -6.03
C ARG A 16 -6.21 6.05 -6.81
N ARG A 17 -5.69 5.20 -7.69
CA ARG A 17 -6.54 4.35 -8.50
C ARG A 17 -7.33 3.40 -7.63
N ARG A 18 -6.69 2.80 -6.64
CA ARG A 18 -7.37 1.87 -5.74
C ARG A 18 -8.44 2.59 -4.92
N ARG A 19 -8.13 3.77 -4.43
CA ARG A 19 -9.09 4.58 -3.68
C ARG A 19 -10.35 4.83 -4.53
N ARG A 20 -10.14 5.22 -5.78
CA ARG A 20 -11.26 5.51 -6.67
C ARG A 20 -12.06 4.27 -7.01
N THR A 21 -11.39 3.15 -7.19
CA THR A 21 -12.06 1.88 -7.45
C THR A 21 -12.97 1.50 -6.27
N LEU A 22 -12.55 1.81 -5.06
CA LEU A 22 -13.35 1.52 -3.89
C LEU A 22 -14.43 2.57 -3.62
N GLY A 23 -14.47 3.61 -4.42
CA GLY A 23 -15.47 4.66 -4.25
C GLY A 23 -15.21 5.57 -3.06
N LEU A 24 -13.97 5.67 -2.61
CA LEU A 24 -13.65 6.44 -1.42
C LEU A 24 -13.23 7.85 -1.76
N THR A 25 -13.62 8.81 -0.93
CA THR A 25 -13.09 10.15 -1.02
C THR A 25 -11.72 10.17 -0.36
N GLN A 26 -10.97 11.26 -0.52
CA GLN A 26 -9.70 11.41 0.18
C GLN A 26 -9.91 11.42 1.68
N GLU A 27 -11.01 11.97 2.14
CA GLU A 27 -11.31 12.00 3.56
C GLU A 27 -11.57 10.58 4.09
N ASP A 28 -12.30 9.78 3.32
CA ASP A 28 -12.56 8.39 3.69
C ASP A 28 -11.25 7.61 3.78
N ALA A 29 -10.39 7.79 2.80
CA ALA A 29 -9.11 7.09 2.77
C ALA A 29 -8.24 7.50 3.95
N ALA A 30 -8.21 8.79 4.24
CA ALA A 30 -7.43 9.29 5.38
C ALA A 30 -7.92 8.66 6.67
N SER A 31 -9.22 8.59 6.83
CA SER A 31 -9.81 8.00 8.02
C SER A 31 -9.39 6.55 8.17
N LEU A 32 -9.45 5.78 7.09
CA LEU A 32 -9.06 4.39 7.14
C LEU A 32 -7.59 4.20 7.49
N LEU A 33 -6.76 5.16 7.10
CA LEU A 33 -5.33 5.07 7.36
C LEU A 33 -4.92 5.77 8.66
N GLY A 34 -5.88 6.32 9.37
CA GLY A 34 -5.60 6.97 10.65
C GLY A 34 -4.82 8.28 10.51
N MET A 35 -5.01 8.99 9.43
CA MET A 35 -4.31 10.25 9.22
C MET A 35 -5.30 11.36 8.86
N SER A 36 -4.85 12.61 8.91
CA SER A 36 -5.72 13.72 8.55
C SER A 36 -5.93 13.77 7.04
N ARG A 37 -7.02 14.38 6.61
CA ARG A 37 -7.30 14.55 5.20
C ARG A 37 -6.18 15.34 4.52
N VAL A 38 -5.63 16.34 5.20
CA VAL A 38 -4.55 17.15 4.64
C VAL A 38 -3.31 16.29 4.40
N THR A 39 -2.97 15.43 5.35
CA THR A 39 -1.82 14.55 5.19
C THR A 39 -2.04 13.60 4.03
N TYR A 40 -3.23 13.00 3.94
CA TYR A 40 -3.52 12.07 2.85
C TYR A 40 -3.48 12.79 1.50
N HIS A 41 -4.05 13.99 1.43
CA HIS A 41 -4.03 14.79 0.20
C HIS A 41 -2.58 15.04 -0.25
N ARG A 42 -1.70 15.35 0.69
CA ARG A 42 -0.29 15.59 0.37
C ARG A 42 0.40 14.36 -0.18
N ILE A 43 0.00 13.18 0.28
CA ILE A 43 0.54 11.95 -0.26
C ILE A 43 0.13 11.80 -1.73
N GLU A 44 -1.14 11.96 -2.02
CA GLU A 44 -1.60 11.83 -3.42
C GLU A 44 -1.04 12.94 -4.30
N ALA A 45 -0.80 14.10 -3.75
CA ALA A 45 -0.26 15.21 -4.51
C ALA A 45 1.26 15.12 -4.71
N GLY A 46 1.90 14.16 -4.07
CA GLY A 46 3.33 13.98 -4.22
C GLY A 46 4.17 14.90 -3.36
N VAL A 47 3.54 15.63 -2.43
CA VAL A 47 4.24 16.54 -1.54
C VAL A 47 4.82 15.78 -0.36
N ARG A 48 4.18 14.69 0.04
CA ARG A 48 4.66 13.88 1.13
C ARG A 48 4.94 12.48 0.62
N ARG A 49 6.12 11.96 0.95
CA ARG A 49 6.50 10.61 0.51
C ARG A 49 5.67 9.56 1.24
N ILE A 50 5.47 8.45 0.58
CA ILE A 50 4.87 7.26 1.20
C ILE A 50 5.99 6.52 1.90
N ARG A 51 5.79 6.23 3.17
CA ARG A 51 6.82 5.56 3.95
C ARG A 51 6.71 4.04 3.84
N PHE A 52 7.85 3.38 4.01
CA PHE A 52 7.88 1.93 3.97
C PHE A 52 6.81 1.31 4.89
N VAL A 53 6.73 1.79 6.12
CA VAL A 53 5.79 1.21 7.08
C VAL A 53 4.33 1.46 6.72
N GLU A 54 4.07 2.44 5.89
CA GLU A 54 2.70 2.77 5.50
C GLU A 54 2.17 1.83 4.43
N ILE A 55 3.05 1.13 3.73
CA ILE A 55 2.62 0.20 2.68
C ILE A 55 1.72 -0.89 3.27
N ALA A 56 2.10 -1.44 4.41
CA ALA A 56 1.31 -2.50 5.04
C ALA A 56 -0.08 -1.98 5.43
N ALA A 57 -0.12 -0.79 6.00
CA ALA A 57 -1.38 -0.19 6.42
C ALA A 57 -2.28 0.08 5.22
N ILE A 58 -1.71 0.53 4.11
CA ILE A 58 -2.47 0.78 2.90
C ILE A 58 -3.02 -0.53 2.34
N CYS A 59 -2.20 -1.56 2.29
CA CYS A 59 -2.66 -2.85 1.78
C CYS A 59 -3.82 -3.39 2.61
N GLU A 60 -3.73 -3.23 3.90
CA GLU A 60 -4.79 -3.71 4.75
C GLU A 60 -6.04 -2.86 4.64
N ALA A 61 -5.89 -1.56 4.68
CA ALA A 61 -7.04 -0.66 4.63
C ALA A 61 -7.79 -0.75 3.30
N PHE A 62 -7.04 -0.92 2.21
CA PHE A 62 -7.64 -0.94 0.88
C PHE A 62 -7.78 -2.35 0.32
N ASN A 63 -7.51 -3.35 1.13
CA ASN A 63 -7.67 -4.75 0.77
C ASN A 63 -6.99 -5.07 -0.55
N CYS A 64 -5.72 -4.77 -0.65
CA CYS A 64 -4.96 -5.04 -1.85
C CYS A 64 -3.62 -5.67 -1.51
N HIS A 65 -3.00 -6.27 -2.52
CA HIS A 65 -1.69 -6.88 -2.35
C HIS A 65 -0.61 -5.85 -2.59
N VAL A 66 0.56 -6.09 -2.04
CA VAL A 66 1.70 -5.22 -2.25
C VAL A 66 1.97 -5.02 -3.74
N GLY A 67 1.82 -6.06 -4.55
CA GLY A 67 2.07 -5.95 -5.98
C GLY A 67 1.14 -5.01 -6.71
N GLU A 68 -0.01 -4.69 -6.12
CA GLU A 68 -0.93 -3.74 -6.72
C GLU A 68 -0.48 -2.31 -6.46
N LEU A 69 0.33 -2.08 -5.44
CA LEU A 69 0.86 -0.77 -5.14
C LEU A 69 2.28 -0.63 -5.67
N VAL A 70 3.12 -1.63 -5.44
CA VAL A 70 4.49 -1.59 -5.85
C VAL A 70 4.62 -2.52 -7.04
N GLN A 71 4.56 -1.96 -8.24
CA GLN A 71 4.43 -2.78 -9.44
C GLN A 71 5.73 -3.35 -9.94
N ASP A 72 6.87 -2.84 -9.47
CA ASP A 72 8.15 -3.47 -9.76
C ASP A 72 8.20 -4.77 -8.96
N GLY A 73 8.21 -5.90 -9.63
CA GLY A 73 8.16 -7.20 -8.99
C GLY A 73 9.31 -7.47 -8.04
N GLN A 74 10.51 -7.02 -8.40
CA GLN A 74 11.64 -7.21 -7.52
C GLN A 74 11.50 -6.36 -6.27
N LEU A 75 11.05 -5.14 -6.42
CA LEU A 75 10.87 -4.25 -5.29
C LEU A 75 9.75 -4.76 -4.39
N ALA A 76 8.67 -5.24 -4.99
CA ALA A 76 7.55 -5.79 -4.21
C ALA A 76 8.00 -7.00 -3.40
N SER A 77 8.77 -7.90 -4.00
CA SER A 77 9.27 -9.06 -3.29
C SER A 77 10.23 -8.67 -2.18
N ALA A 78 11.10 -7.72 -2.44
CA ALA A 78 12.03 -7.24 -1.44
C ALA A 78 11.29 -6.60 -0.27
N TYR A 79 10.21 -5.86 -0.58
CA TYR A 79 9.41 -5.24 0.46
C TYR A 79 8.74 -6.31 1.33
N VAL A 80 8.15 -7.32 0.72
CA VAL A 80 7.46 -8.36 1.47
C VAL A 80 8.45 -9.09 2.37
N HIS A 81 9.64 -9.39 1.86
CA HIS A 81 10.64 -10.07 2.63
C HIS A 81 11.09 -9.24 3.83
N ALA A 82 11.34 -7.96 3.62
CA ALA A 82 11.76 -7.07 4.70
C ALA A 82 10.63 -6.86 5.70
N ALA A 83 9.40 -6.76 5.21
CA ALA A 83 8.26 -6.54 6.08
C ALA A 83 8.01 -7.73 6.99
N LYS A 84 8.24 -8.93 6.50
CA LYS A 84 8.09 -10.10 7.36
C LYS A 84 9.10 -10.08 8.50
N ALA A 85 10.29 -9.61 8.24
CA ALA A 85 11.31 -9.54 9.28
C ALA A 85 10.97 -8.48 10.32
N ILE A 86 10.30 -7.42 9.93
CA ILE A 86 9.99 -6.31 10.82
C ILE A 86 8.62 -6.46 11.47
N LEU A 87 7.62 -6.81 10.68
CA LEU A 87 6.24 -6.81 11.13
C LEU A 87 5.69 -8.19 11.48
N GLY A 88 6.41 -9.21 11.16
CA GLY A 88 5.95 -10.57 11.44
C GLY A 88 4.67 -10.88 10.72
N GLU A 89 3.70 -11.37 11.45
CA GLU A 89 2.45 -11.78 10.84
C GLU A 89 1.61 -10.63 10.35
N ALA A 90 1.97 -9.42 10.72
CA ALA A 90 1.23 -8.26 10.23
C ALA A 90 1.72 -7.83 8.86
N ALA A 91 2.68 -8.53 8.28
CA ALA A 91 3.20 -8.15 6.98
C ALA A 91 2.14 -8.33 5.89
N PRO A 92 2.21 -7.52 4.85
CA PRO A 92 1.25 -7.64 3.75
C PRO A 92 1.40 -8.95 3.03
N ARG A 93 0.37 -9.38 2.35
CA ARG A 93 0.42 -10.62 1.62
C ARG A 93 1.34 -10.51 0.43
N SER A 94 1.90 -11.65 0.09
CA SER A 94 2.73 -11.71 -1.09
C SER A 94 1.87 -11.64 -2.33
N PRO A 95 2.29 -10.93 -3.32
CA PRO A 95 1.47 -10.77 -4.52
C PRO A 95 1.24 -12.05 -5.28
N GLN A 96 2.10 -13.04 -5.13
CA GLN A 96 1.87 -14.20 -5.92
C GLN A 96 1.01 -15.19 -5.24
N VAL A 97 0.56 -14.98 -4.14
CA VAL A 97 -0.24 -15.90 -3.50
C VAL A 97 -1.51 -15.91 -4.05
N GLY A 98 -1.73 -16.50 -4.95
CA GLY A 98 -2.97 -16.50 -5.51
C GLY A 98 -3.98 -17.22 -4.81
N ASN A 99 -3.72 -18.06 -4.00
CA ASN A 99 -4.67 -18.84 -3.48
C ASN A 99 -5.58 -18.10 -2.67
N PRO A 100 -6.68 -17.96 -3.05
CA PRO A 100 -7.62 -17.27 -2.39
C PRO A 100 -8.09 -18.00 -1.26
N PRO A 101 -7.88 -17.56 -0.24
CA PRO A 101 -8.28 -18.17 0.95
C PRO A 101 -9.69 -18.30 1.02
N ILE A 102 -10.35 -17.51 0.37
CA ILE A 102 -11.68 -17.55 0.43
C ILE A 102 -12.22 -18.76 0.02
N LEU A 103 -11.60 -19.40 -0.77
CA LEU A 103 -12.16 -20.52 -1.24
C LEU A 103 -12.32 -21.45 -0.24
N GLN A 104 -11.65 -21.32 0.73
CA GLN A 104 -11.72 -22.24 1.64
C GLN A 104 -12.79 -22.05 2.50
N GLN A 105 -13.52 -21.25 2.39
CA GLN A 105 -14.53 -21.14 3.23
C GLN A 105 -15.63 -21.63 2.89
#